data_c6e2686784480e738e1ab9f1f45a57ac
#
_entry.id   c6e2686784480e738e1ab9f1f45a57ac
#
_cell.length_a   1.000
_cell.length_b   1.000
_cell.length_c   1.000
_cell.angle_alpha   90.00
_cell.angle_beta   90.00
_cell.angle_gamma   90.00
#
_symmetry.space_group_name_H-M   'P 1'
#
loop_
_entity.id
_entity.type
_entity.pdbx_description
1 polymer ?
#
loop_
_entity_poly.entity_id
_entity_poly.type
_entity_poly.pdbx_seq_one_letter_code
_entity_poly.pdbx_strand_id
1 'polypeptide(L)'
;MQPITDGAIAIRPMDDDLVTTICLHHGPLTSLQLRQSADNGVDRRLLRHPWPDSLLDELAPRLGQNLFCPPGASTERREFLREVNYRYGACAIQAWHTDKIVGAIRFFPSALLLRLGRHSEELRQSWFWPAVEADDPANTLFIQCIEMGAPTFQSGLTVLPGASHEEATAYQRRGIGSDLARALVTWARERGWARLQIGAGQDLDIIYGMVGSGGRTFWEKLGFRAAKELPPLPWTTAELPVLSFQASKARMGLNEAARQWLMVLDL
;
A
#
# COMPACT_ATOMS: atom_id res chain seq x y z
N MET A 1 13.80 -21.38 -15.65
CA MET A 1 13.68 -19.95 -15.35
C MET A 1 13.89 -19.20 -16.66
N GLN A 2 12.84 -18.79 -17.35
CA GLN A 2 13.01 -17.93 -18.53
C GLN A 2 13.39 -16.54 -18.01
N PRO A 3 14.47 -15.92 -18.54
CA PRO A 3 14.82 -14.56 -18.19
C PRO A 3 13.65 -13.65 -18.62
N ILE A 4 13.22 -12.76 -17.71
CA ILE A 4 12.34 -11.65 -18.08
C ILE A 4 13.09 -10.91 -19.17
N THR A 5 12.55 -10.94 -20.39
CA THR A 5 13.13 -10.26 -21.56
C THR A 5 13.33 -8.79 -21.24
N ASP A 6 14.44 -8.22 -21.67
CA ASP A 6 15.05 -6.91 -21.39
C ASP A 6 14.15 -5.66 -21.60
N GLY A 7 13.04 -5.57 -20.88
CA GLY A 7 12.28 -4.33 -20.76
C GLY A 7 12.74 -3.56 -19.52
N ALA A 8 13.13 -2.31 -19.67
CA ALA A 8 13.41 -1.44 -18.55
C ALA A 8 12.16 -1.25 -17.71
N ILE A 9 12.27 -1.32 -16.37
CA ILE A 9 11.16 -1.01 -15.46
C ILE A 9 11.01 0.51 -15.42
N ALA A 10 9.83 0.99 -15.80
CA ALA A 10 9.46 2.39 -15.70
C ALA A 10 8.76 2.67 -14.38
N ILE A 11 9.21 3.67 -13.62
CA ILE A 11 8.59 4.09 -12.36
C ILE A 11 7.95 5.45 -12.57
N ARG A 12 6.65 5.54 -12.26
CA ARG A 12 5.86 6.76 -12.47
C ARG A 12 4.69 6.88 -11.48
N PRO A 13 4.19 8.10 -11.22
CA PRO A 13 2.93 8.30 -10.51
C PRO A 13 1.79 7.55 -11.19
N MET A 14 0.82 7.12 -10.40
CA MET A 14 -0.38 6.44 -10.89
C MET A 14 -1.20 7.39 -11.74
N ASP A 15 -1.55 6.94 -12.94
CA ASP A 15 -2.40 7.67 -13.88
C ASP A 15 -3.88 7.51 -13.51
N ASP A 16 -4.71 8.55 -13.71
CA ASP A 16 -6.15 8.54 -13.46
C ASP A 16 -6.90 7.49 -14.30
N ASP A 17 -6.43 7.23 -15.51
CA ASP A 17 -7.01 6.22 -16.41
C ASP A 17 -6.66 4.78 -16.00
N LEU A 18 -5.65 4.60 -15.16
CA LEU A 18 -5.08 3.31 -14.76
C LEU A 18 -5.04 3.14 -13.24
N VAL A 19 -6.09 3.58 -12.57
CA VAL A 19 -6.20 3.48 -11.11
C VAL A 19 -6.25 2.03 -10.66
N THR A 20 -5.26 1.63 -9.86
CA THR A 20 -5.15 0.28 -9.33
C THR A 20 -6.05 0.10 -8.12
N THR A 21 -7.21 -0.51 -8.29
CA THR A 21 -8.16 -0.82 -7.21
C THR A 21 -7.88 -2.15 -6.52
N ILE A 22 -7.16 -3.05 -7.17
CA ILE A 22 -6.81 -4.38 -6.69
C ILE A 22 -5.39 -4.34 -6.14
N CYS A 23 -5.14 -5.04 -5.03
CA CYS A 23 -3.79 -5.18 -4.48
C CYS A 23 -2.92 -6.06 -5.36
N LEU A 24 -1.65 -5.67 -5.54
CA LEU A 24 -0.65 -6.47 -6.26
C LEU A 24 -0.23 -7.74 -5.51
N HIS A 25 -0.73 -7.95 -4.28
CA HIS A 25 -0.64 -9.23 -3.57
C HIS A 25 -1.23 -10.40 -4.37
N HIS A 26 -2.11 -10.12 -5.33
CA HIS A 26 -2.71 -11.12 -6.22
C HIS A 26 -1.91 -11.37 -7.51
N GLY A 27 -0.83 -10.63 -7.75
CA GLY A 27 0.05 -10.73 -8.91
C GLY A 27 0.14 -9.45 -9.74
N PRO A 28 1.00 -9.43 -10.77
CA PRO A 28 1.09 -8.31 -11.70
C PRO A 28 -0.24 -8.05 -12.42
N LEU A 29 -0.58 -6.78 -12.61
CA LEU A 29 -1.83 -6.36 -13.26
C LEU A 29 -1.53 -5.78 -14.64
N THR A 30 -2.26 -6.25 -15.65
CA THR A 30 -2.23 -5.66 -16.98
C THR A 30 -3.09 -4.41 -17.07
N SER A 31 -2.77 -3.50 -17.99
CA SER A 31 -3.58 -2.31 -18.27
C SER A 31 -5.02 -2.67 -18.67
N LEU A 32 -5.23 -3.83 -19.32
CA LEU A 32 -6.56 -4.33 -19.67
C LEU A 32 -7.38 -4.70 -18.42
N GLN A 33 -6.78 -5.38 -17.43
CA GLN A 33 -7.46 -5.75 -16.18
C GLN A 33 -7.88 -4.50 -15.38
N LEU A 34 -7.11 -3.42 -15.44
CA LEU A 34 -7.44 -2.15 -14.79
C LEU A 34 -8.64 -1.45 -15.44
N ARG A 35 -8.81 -1.59 -16.75
CA ARG A 35 -9.92 -0.96 -17.50
C ARG A 35 -11.24 -1.73 -17.42
N GLN A 36 -11.20 -3.01 -17.10
CA GLN A 36 -12.38 -3.91 -17.12
C GLN A 36 -13.30 -3.81 -15.90
N SER A 37 -13.00 -2.98 -14.90
CA SER A 37 -13.92 -2.76 -13.78
C SER A 37 -15.17 -2.03 -14.28
N ALA A 38 -16.27 -2.79 -14.47
CA ALA A 38 -17.49 -2.34 -15.12
C ALA A 38 -18.22 -1.22 -14.36
N ASP A 39 -18.68 -0.22 -15.11
CA ASP A 39 -19.38 0.98 -14.63
C ASP A 39 -20.89 0.75 -14.36
N ASN A 40 -21.33 -0.47 -14.09
CA ASN A 40 -22.72 -0.77 -13.87
C ASN A 40 -23.21 -0.26 -12.52
N GLY A 41 -24.04 0.77 -12.51
CA GLY A 41 -24.71 1.28 -11.32
C GLY A 41 -23.93 2.33 -10.51
N VAL A 42 -22.99 3.03 -11.12
CA VAL A 42 -22.17 4.06 -10.43
C VAL A 42 -23.05 5.25 -9.99
N ASP A 43 -22.89 5.63 -8.73
CA ASP A 43 -23.44 6.90 -8.24
C ASP A 43 -22.79 8.07 -9.04
N ARG A 44 -23.61 8.80 -9.80
CA ARG A 44 -23.12 9.89 -10.66
C ARG A 44 -22.42 11.02 -9.88
N ARG A 45 -22.66 11.14 -8.58
CA ARG A 45 -21.96 12.10 -7.72
C ARG A 45 -20.45 11.80 -7.64
N LEU A 46 -20.08 10.50 -7.71
CA LEU A 46 -18.69 10.05 -7.63
C LEU A 46 -17.87 10.39 -8.88
N LEU A 47 -18.55 10.62 -10.02
CA LEU A 47 -17.87 10.92 -11.29
C LEU A 47 -17.50 12.40 -11.45
N ARG A 48 -17.80 13.25 -10.47
CA ARG A 48 -17.56 14.69 -10.52
C ARG A 48 -16.50 15.09 -9.51
N HIS A 49 -15.30 15.34 -9.94
CA HIS A 49 -14.19 15.84 -9.12
C HIS A 49 -14.03 17.35 -9.22
N PRO A 50 -13.65 18.07 -8.14
CA PRO A 50 -13.43 17.54 -6.78
C PRO A 50 -14.74 17.21 -6.04
N TRP A 51 -14.66 16.20 -5.17
CA TRP A 51 -15.78 15.88 -4.29
C TRP A 51 -15.95 16.95 -3.20
N PRO A 52 -17.17 17.33 -2.86
CA PRO A 52 -17.41 18.13 -1.66
C PRO A 52 -17.02 17.29 -0.43
N ASP A 53 -16.54 17.96 0.58
CA ASP A 53 -16.10 17.32 1.82
C ASP A 53 -17.20 16.48 2.50
N SER A 54 -18.46 16.92 2.38
CA SER A 54 -19.62 16.16 2.86
C SER A 54 -19.78 14.80 2.18
N LEU A 55 -19.40 14.69 0.90
CA LEU A 55 -19.43 13.39 0.20
C LEU A 55 -18.33 12.45 0.69
N LEU A 56 -17.13 12.97 1.00
CA LEU A 56 -16.08 12.19 1.63
C LEU A 56 -16.52 11.65 2.99
N ASP A 57 -17.20 12.47 3.81
CA ASP A 57 -17.70 12.07 5.13
C ASP A 57 -18.80 11.01 5.00
N GLU A 58 -19.72 11.16 4.02
CA GLU A 58 -20.77 10.17 3.71
C GLU A 58 -20.19 8.81 3.28
N LEU A 59 -19.11 8.83 2.47
CA LEU A 59 -18.52 7.63 1.92
C LEU A 59 -17.53 6.95 2.88
N ALA A 60 -17.00 7.65 3.88
CA ALA A 60 -15.96 7.16 4.77
C ALA A 60 -16.24 5.76 5.39
N PRO A 61 -17.45 5.43 5.89
CA PRO A 61 -17.75 4.09 6.42
C PRO A 61 -17.59 2.98 5.37
N ARG A 62 -18.01 3.24 4.13
CA ARG A 62 -17.90 2.26 3.03
C ARG A 62 -16.48 2.15 2.49
N LEU A 63 -15.76 3.27 2.45
CA LEU A 63 -14.35 3.30 2.07
C LEU A 63 -13.48 2.61 3.10
N GLY A 64 -13.79 2.71 4.40
CA GLY A 64 -13.04 2.08 5.47
C GLY A 64 -12.93 0.57 5.28
N GLN A 65 -14.00 -0.10 4.89
CA GLN A 65 -14.02 -1.54 4.59
C GLN A 65 -13.17 -1.92 3.37
N ASN A 66 -13.11 -1.04 2.38
CA ASN A 66 -12.58 -1.33 1.05
C ASN A 66 -11.28 -0.58 0.72
N LEU A 67 -10.78 0.29 1.62
CA LEU A 67 -9.60 1.10 1.33
C LEU A 67 -8.33 0.25 1.24
N PHE A 68 -8.28 -0.83 2.01
CA PHE A 68 -7.10 -1.67 2.21
C PHE A 68 -7.40 -3.13 1.80
N CYS A 69 -6.79 -3.56 0.69
CA CYS A 69 -6.87 -4.95 0.20
C CYS A 69 -8.30 -5.51 0.07
N PRO A 70 -9.21 -4.84 -0.64
CA PRO A 70 -10.55 -5.39 -0.84
C PRO A 70 -10.50 -6.70 -1.62
N PRO A 71 -11.48 -7.59 -1.42
CA PRO A 71 -11.58 -8.85 -2.15
C PRO A 71 -11.89 -8.67 -3.64
N GLY A 72 -12.13 -7.43 -4.10
CA GLY A 72 -12.44 -7.15 -5.51
C GLY A 72 -12.35 -5.66 -5.86
N ALA A 73 -12.52 -5.36 -7.14
CA ALA A 73 -12.60 -3.99 -7.62
C ALA A 73 -13.92 -3.35 -7.16
N SER A 74 -13.84 -2.20 -6.50
CA SER A 74 -14.98 -1.36 -6.13
C SER A 74 -14.93 -0.07 -6.92
N THR A 75 -16.06 0.31 -7.53
CA THR A 75 -16.17 1.59 -8.23
C THR A 75 -15.98 2.76 -7.27
N GLU A 76 -16.55 2.70 -6.07
CA GLU A 76 -16.39 3.73 -5.05
C GLU A 76 -14.91 3.94 -4.71
N ARG A 77 -14.17 2.85 -4.51
CA ARG A 77 -12.73 2.93 -4.27
C ARG A 77 -11.97 3.51 -5.46
N ARG A 78 -12.31 3.13 -6.68
CA ARG A 78 -11.69 3.69 -7.89
C ARG A 78 -11.87 5.20 -7.95
N GLU A 79 -13.11 5.66 -7.79
CA GLU A 79 -13.42 7.08 -7.84
C GLU A 79 -12.80 7.84 -6.65
N PHE A 80 -12.72 7.21 -5.46
CA PHE A 80 -11.97 7.78 -4.34
C PHE A 80 -10.49 7.96 -4.66
N LEU A 81 -9.83 6.96 -5.25
CA LEU A 81 -8.43 7.09 -5.64
C LEU A 81 -8.23 8.16 -6.71
N ARG A 82 -9.18 8.31 -7.66
CA ARG A 82 -9.20 9.43 -8.62
C ARG A 82 -9.35 10.78 -7.92
N GLU A 83 -10.22 10.86 -6.92
CA GLU A 83 -10.38 12.08 -6.12
C GLU A 83 -9.07 12.45 -5.40
N VAL A 84 -8.37 11.46 -4.83
CA VAL A 84 -7.07 11.70 -4.20
C VAL A 84 -6.03 12.16 -5.22
N ASN A 85 -5.96 11.53 -6.39
CA ASN A 85 -5.09 11.98 -7.48
C ASN A 85 -5.41 13.41 -7.90
N TYR A 86 -6.69 13.74 -8.09
CA TYR A 86 -7.12 15.08 -8.48
C TYR A 86 -6.69 16.13 -7.45
N ARG A 87 -6.88 15.87 -6.15
CA ARG A 87 -6.55 16.84 -5.09
C ARG A 87 -5.07 16.99 -4.82
N TYR A 88 -4.33 15.86 -4.87
CA TYR A 88 -2.96 15.80 -4.36
C TYR A 88 -1.93 15.41 -5.42
N GLY A 89 -2.39 15.11 -6.65
CA GLY A 89 -1.55 14.83 -7.80
C GLY A 89 -1.13 13.37 -7.95
N ALA A 90 -1.20 12.55 -6.93
CA ALA A 90 -1.10 11.08 -6.97
C ALA A 90 -1.48 10.48 -5.62
N CYS A 91 -1.85 9.20 -5.60
CA CYS A 91 -1.98 8.37 -4.38
C CYS A 91 -1.18 7.06 -4.47
N ALA A 92 -0.41 6.88 -5.53
CA ALA A 92 0.56 5.80 -5.67
C ALA A 92 1.68 6.17 -6.65
N ILE A 93 2.85 5.54 -6.46
CA ILE A 93 3.90 5.41 -7.49
C ILE A 93 3.89 3.95 -7.93
N GLN A 94 3.94 3.71 -9.23
CA GLN A 94 3.84 2.39 -9.84
C GLN A 94 5.11 2.04 -10.62
N ALA A 95 5.52 0.78 -10.53
CA ALA A 95 6.56 0.19 -11.36
C ALA A 95 5.92 -0.60 -12.50
N TRP A 96 6.26 -0.25 -13.71
CA TRP A 96 5.73 -0.84 -14.94
C TRP A 96 6.80 -1.63 -15.66
N HIS A 97 6.48 -2.84 -16.07
CA HIS A 97 7.27 -3.63 -17.00
C HIS A 97 6.41 -3.91 -18.23
N THR A 98 6.77 -3.29 -19.36
CA THR A 98 5.91 -3.28 -20.57
C THR A 98 4.50 -2.71 -20.27
N ASP A 99 3.45 -3.49 -20.37
CA ASP A 99 2.05 -3.15 -20.11
C ASP A 99 1.52 -3.61 -18.73
N LYS A 100 2.40 -4.15 -17.88
CA LYS A 100 2.05 -4.68 -16.55
C LYS A 100 2.55 -3.80 -15.42
N ILE A 101 1.71 -3.59 -14.41
CA ILE A 101 2.13 -3.06 -13.12
C ILE A 101 2.72 -4.22 -12.31
N VAL A 102 4.00 -4.10 -11.96
CA VAL A 102 4.76 -5.14 -11.26
C VAL A 102 5.13 -4.75 -9.83
N GLY A 103 4.85 -3.52 -9.44
CA GLY A 103 5.03 -3.01 -8.09
C GLY A 103 4.30 -1.69 -7.90
N ALA A 104 3.95 -1.37 -6.66
CA ALA A 104 3.37 -0.08 -6.29
C ALA A 104 3.72 0.28 -4.85
N ILE A 105 3.86 1.57 -4.60
CA ILE A 105 3.84 2.17 -3.27
C ILE A 105 2.64 3.10 -3.20
N ARG A 106 1.74 2.86 -2.24
CA ARG A 106 0.51 3.62 -2.07
C ARG A 106 0.61 4.52 -0.85
N PHE A 107 0.13 5.73 -0.98
CA PHE A 107 0.22 6.74 0.07
C PHE A 107 -0.98 7.68 0.05
N PHE A 108 -1.27 8.28 1.21
CA PHE A 108 -2.35 9.23 1.38
C PHE A 108 -1.91 10.37 2.29
N PRO A 109 -2.45 11.58 2.14
CA PRO A 109 -2.31 12.62 3.15
C PRO A 109 -2.84 12.15 4.51
N SER A 110 -2.05 12.29 5.57
CA SER A 110 -2.47 11.91 6.92
C SER A 110 -3.74 12.65 7.35
N ALA A 111 -3.87 13.93 6.97
CA ALA A 111 -5.07 14.72 7.24
C ALA A 111 -6.34 14.13 6.60
N LEU A 112 -6.24 13.57 5.38
CA LEU A 112 -7.36 12.90 4.71
C LEU A 112 -7.75 11.62 5.46
N LEU A 113 -6.78 10.77 5.81
CA LEU A 113 -7.05 9.55 6.56
C LEU A 113 -7.68 9.83 7.92
N LEU A 114 -7.14 10.81 8.67
CA LEU A 114 -7.71 11.23 9.96
C LEU A 114 -9.14 11.73 9.80
N ARG A 115 -9.44 12.47 8.72
CA ARG A 115 -10.82 12.88 8.41
C ARG A 115 -11.73 11.66 8.19
N LEU A 116 -11.35 10.74 7.32
CA LEU A 116 -12.11 9.52 7.05
C LEU A 116 -12.32 8.68 8.31
N GLY A 117 -11.30 8.57 9.16
CA GLY A 117 -11.37 7.85 10.42
C GLY A 117 -12.35 8.42 11.43
N ARG A 118 -12.71 9.71 11.36
CA ARG A 118 -13.78 10.28 12.21
C ARG A 118 -15.15 9.65 11.94
N HIS A 119 -15.34 9.16 10.73
CA HIS A 119 -16.60 8.60 10.23
C HIS A 119 -16.54 7.10 9.97
N SER A 120 -15.39 6.45 10.15
CA SER A 120 -15.19 5.01 9.94
C SER A 120 -14.46 4.36 11.10
N GLU A 121 -15.19 3.57 11.90
CA GLU A 121 -14.63 2.76 12.99
C GLU A 121 -13.67 1.69 12.45
N GLU A 122 -14.02 1.05 11.34
CA GLU A 122 -13.20 0.00 10.72
C GLU A 122 -11.83 0.55 10.28
N LEU A 123 -11.81 1.79 9.77
CA LEU A 123 -10.55 2.44 9.43
C LEU A 123 -9.69 2.66 10.67
N ARG A 124 -10.29 3.09 11.80
CA ARG A 124 -9.56 3.26 13.07
C ARG A 124 -9.07 1.96 13.68
N GLN A 125 -9.75 0.86 13.43
CA GLN A 125 -9.37 -0.47 13.91
C GLN A 125 -8.32 -1.14 13.01
N SER A 126 -7.93 -0.54 11.89
CA SER A 126 -6.91 -1.10 11.01
C SER A 126 -5.53 -1.09 11.70
N TRP A 127 -4.73 -2.11 11.44
CA TRP A 127 -3.42 -2.31 12.04
C TRP A 127 -2.44 -1.15 11.86
N PHE A 128 -2.60 -0.38 10.78
CA PHE A 128 -1.74 0.77 10.46
C PHE A 128 -2.22 2.08 11.09
N TRP A 129 -3.43 2.12 11.66
CA TRP A 129 -4.01 3.35 12.18
C TRP A 129 -3.13 4.06 13.22
N PRO A 130 -2.46 3.36 14.16
CA PRO A 130 -1.54 4.00 15.10
C PRO A 130 -0.38 4.76 14.44
N ALA A 131 -0.06 4.42 13.18
CA ALA A 131 0.96 5.12 12.40
C ALA A 131 0.41 6.31 11.60
N VAL A 132 -0.92 6.45 11.45
CA VAL A 132 -1.55 7.59 10.75
C VAL A 132 -1.54 8.85 11.61
N GLU A 133 -1.62 8.70 12.93
CA GLU A 133 -1.65 9.83 13.89
C GLU A 133 -0.29 10.54 13.91
N ALA A 134 -0.19 11.62 13.15
CA ALA A 134 1.02 12.45 13.05
C ALA A 134 0.87 13.74 13.86
N ASP A 135 2.00 14.32 14.28
CA ASP A 135 2.04 15.61 14.97
C ASP A 135 1.63 16.76 14.03
N ASP A 136 2.00 16.67 12.74
CA ASP A 136 1.58 17.60 11.69
C ASP A 136 0.92 16.84 10.52
N PRO A 137 -0.38 16.54 10.61
CA PRO A 137 -1.08 15.77 9.57
C PRO A 137 -1.25 16.55 8.26
N ALA A 138 -1.22 17.88 8.26
CA ALA A 138 -1.47 18.69 7.07
C ALA A 138 -0.35 18.53 6.03
N ASN A 139 0.90 18.40 6.49
CA ASN A 139 2.09 18.31 5.64
C ASN A 139 2.73 16.92 5.64
N THR A 140 2.02 15.90 6.11
CA THR A 140 2.51 14.53 6.21
C THR A 140 1.78 13.61 5.24
N LEU A 141 2.55 12.81 4.51
CA LEU A 141 2.04 11.66 3.74
C LEU A 141 2.25 10.38 4.52
N PHE A 142 1.19 9.63 4.67
CA PHE A 142 1.23 8.27 5.21
C PHE A 142 1.40 7.27 4.05
N ILE A 143 2.44 6.46 4.12
CA ILE A 143 2.65 5.34 3.21
C ILE A 143 1.82 4.18 3.74
N GLN A 144 0.81 3.78 2.97
CA GLN A 144 -0.09 2.71 3.34
C GLN A 144 0.52 1.34 3.12
N CYS A 145 1.07 1.12 1.92
CA CYS A 145 1.68 -0.16 1.56
C CYS A 145 2.73 0.01 0.46
N ILE A 146 3.64 -0.95 0.40
CA ILE A 146 4.56 -1.17 -0.70
C ILE A 146 4.43 -2.62 -1.14
N GLU A 147 4.07 -2.85 -2.39
CA GLU A 147 3.71 -4.16 -2.91
C GLU A 147 4.56 -4.51 -4.12
N MET A 148 5.06 -5.76 -4.16
CA MET A 148 5.92 -6.27 -5.22
C MET A 148 5.51 -7.69 -5.59
N GLY A 149 4.82 -7.87 -6.72
CA GLY A 149 4.39 -9.18 -7.19
C GLY A 149 3.36 -9.87 -6.25
N ALA A 150 3.13 -11.16 -6.42
CA ALA A 150 2.27 -11.93 -5.53
C ALA A 150 2.99 -12.30 -4.23
N PRO A 151 2.23 -12.55 -3.15
CA PRO A 151 2.79 -12.92 -1.86
C PRO A 151 3.59 -14.23 -1.96
N THR A 152 4.69 -14.27 -1.23
CA THR A 152 5.50 -15.48 -1.03
C THR A 152 4.80 -16.53 -0.16
N PHE A 153 3.64 -16.20 0.42
CA PHE A 153 2.88 -17.07 1.30
C PHE A 153 1.54 -17.44 0.67
N GLN A 154 1.34 -18.74 0.49
CA GLN A 154 0.04 -19.33 0.15
C GLN A 154 -0.87 -19.36 1.39
N SER A 155 -1.20 -18.21 1.96
CA SER A 155 -2.19 -18.14 3.04
C SER A 155 -3.59 -17.94 2.47
N GLY A 156 -4.06 -18.86 1.61
CA GLY A 156 -5.44 -18.84 1.13
C GLY A 156 -5.82 -17.65 0.20
N LEU A 157 -4.91 -16.74 -0.05
CA LEU A 157 -5.11 -15.66 -1.04
C LEU A 157 -5.04 -16.27 -2.44
N THR A 158 -6.16 -16.20 -3.13
CA THR A 158 -6.29 -16.71 -4.49
C THR A 158 -5.42 -15.86 -5.41
N VAL A 159 -4.45 -16.47 -6.05
CA VAL A 159 -3.71 -15.83 -7.17
C VAL A 159 -4.75 -15.46 -8.22
N LEU A 160 -4.67 -14.27 -8.79
CA LEU A 160 -5.58 -13.85 -9.86
C LEU A 160 -5.57 -14.88 -10.97
N PRO A 161 -6.72 -15.25 -11.57
CA PRO A 161 -6.78 -16.17 -12.67
C PRO A 161 -5.82 -15.73 -13.78
N GLY A 162 -4.86 -16.61 -14.14
CA GLY A 162 -3.90 -16.35 -15.21
C GLY A 162 -2.50 -15.88 -14.76
N ALA A 163 -2.26 -15.57 -13.47
CA ALA A 163 -0.91 -15.32 -12.98
C ALA A 163 -0.28 -16.61 -12.44
N SER A 164 0.89 -16.99 -12.95
CA SER A 164 1.67 -18.10 -12.37
C SER A 164 2.43 -17.64 -11.13
N HIS A 165 2.73 -18.56 -10.21
CA HIS A 165 3.58 -18.26 -9.04
C HIS A 165 4.98 -17.77 -9.46
N GLU A 166 5.54 -18.30 -10.54
CA GLU A 166 6.81 -17.84 -11.10
C GLU A 166 6.73 -16.40 -11.58
N GLU A 167 5.67 -16.01 -12.27
CA GLU A 167 5.46 -14.64 -12.75
C GLU A 167 5.29 -13.68 -11.58
N ALA A 168 4.56 -14.09 -10.54
CA ALA A 168 4.34 -13.29 -9.35
C ALA A 168 5.61 -12.99 -8.55
N THR A 169 6.56 -13.96 -8.48
CA THR A 169 7.82 -13.80 -7.74
C THR A 169 8.97 -13.25 -8.58
N ALA A 170 8.81 -13.22 -9.90
CA ALA A 170 9.85 -12.81 -10.85
C ALA A 170 10.40 -11.40 -10.62
N TYR A 171 9.63 -10.52 -9.99
CA TYR A 171 9.99 -9.12 -9.73
C TYR A 171 10.50 -8.87 -8.31
N GLN A 172 10.44 -9.85 -7.43
CA GLN A 172 10.91 -9.71 -6.05
C GLN A 172 12.44 -9.68 -5.96
N ARG A 173 12.97 -9.02 -4.92
CA ARG A 173 14.42 -8.91 -4.62
C ARG A 173 15.26 -8.29 -5.75
N ARG A 174 14.64 -7.54 -6.65
CA ARG A 174 15.32 -6.83 -7.76
C ARG A 174 15.56 -5.34 -7.50
N GLY A 175 15.34 -4.88 -6.27
CA GLY A 175 15.54 -3.47 -5.89
C GLY A 175 14.34 -2.55 -6.21
N ILE A 176 13.30 -3.03 -6.93
CA ILE A 176 12.16 -2.23 -7.37
C ILE A 176 11.45 -1.54 -6.19
N GLY A 177 11.30 -2.22 -5.04
CA GLY A 177 10.72 -1.60 -3.85
C GLY A 177 11.50 -0.37 -3.38
N SER A 178 12.85 -0.45 -3.39
CA SER A 178 13.69 0.69 -3.05
C SER A 178 13.56 1.83 -4.06
N ASP A 179 13.43 1.50 -5.34
CA ASP A 179 13.27 2.50 -6.39
C ASP A 179 11.90 3.19 -6.32
N LEU A 180 10.83 2.44 -6.02
CA LEU A 180 9.50 2.99 -5.73
C LEU A 180 9.52 3.97 -4.55
N ALA A 181 10.19 3.59 -3.45
CA ALA A 181 10.29 4.44 -2.27
C ALA A 181 11.12 5.71 -2.55
N ARG A 182 12.24 5.61 -3.29
CA ARG A 182 13.03 6.78 -3.72
C ARG A 182 12.22 7.70 -4.63
N ALA A 183 11.48 7.14 -5.57
CA ALA A 183 10.61 7.92 -6.46
C ALA A 183 9.51 8.65 -5.66
N LEU A 184 8.92 8.01 -4.64
CA LEU A 184 7.98 8.68 -3.75
C LEU A 184 8.64 9.84 -2.98
N VAL A 185 9.85 9.64 -2.44
CA VAL A 185 10.60 10.71 -1.74
C VAL A 185 10.83 11.91 -2.66
N THR A 186 11.26 11.67 -3.89
CA THR A 186 11.48 12.73 -4.90
C THR A 186 10.16 13.45 -5.21
N TRP A 187 9.12 12.70 -5.53
CA TRP A 187 7.79 13.23 -5.84
C TRP A 187 7.20 14.07 -4.69
N ALA A 188 7.37 13.61 -3.45
CA ALA A 188 6.87 14.32 -2.28
C ALA A 188 7.61 15.65 -2.04
N ARG A 189 8.94 15.65 -2.18
CA ARG A 189 9.75 16.88 -2.09
C ARG A 189 9.36 17.92 -3.14
N GLU A 190 9.19 17.49 -4.40
CA GLU A 190 8.80 18.37 -5.50
C GLU A 190 7.42 19.02 -5.29
N ARG A 191 6.56 18.39 -4.45
CA ARG A 191 5.22 18.89 -4.12
C ARG A 191 5.13 19.60 -2.77
N GLY A 192 6.26 19.80 -2.10
CA GLY A 192 6.34 20.57 -0.85
C GLY A 192 5.79 19.83 0.38
N TRP A 193 5.70 18.49 0.34
CA TRP A 193 5.40 17.71 1.54
C TRP A 193 6.57 17.80 2.51
N ALA A 194 6.29 17.93 3.80
CA ALA A 194 7.32 18.06 4.83
C ALA A 194 7.79 16.71 5.37
N ARG A 195 6.93 15.66 5.30
CA ARG A 195 7.21 14.38 5.95
C ARG A 195 6.55 13.20 5.23
N LEU A 196 7.27 12.08 5.23
CA LEU A 196 6.72 10.75 4.96
C LEU A 196 6.71 9.93 6.24
N GLN A 197 5.68 9.10 6.45
CA GLN A 197 5.59 8.18 7.58
C GLN A 197 4.96 6.85 7.19
N ILE A 198 5.34 5.78 7.91
CA ILE A 198 4.83 4.43 7.74
C ILE A 198 4.96 3.64 9.04
N GLY A 199 4.06 2.67 9.26
CA GLY A 199 4.27 1.61 10.24
C GLY A 199 5.16 0.52 9.66
N ALA A 200 6.27 0.18 10.30
CA ALA A 200 7.18 -0.88 9.86
C ALA A 200 7.35 -1.95 10.94
N GLY A 201 7.33 -3.21 10.54
CA GLY A 201 7.56 -4.34 11.43
C GLY A 201 9.03 -4.77 11.49
N GLN A 202 9.27 -5.95 12.04
CA GLN A 202 10.57 -6.64 11.96
C GLN A 202 10.89 -7.08 10.52
N ASP A 203 12.18 -7.30 10.22
CA ASP A 203 12.63 -7.75 8.89
C ASP A 203 12.36 -9.25 8.69
N LEU A 204 11.08 -9.62 8.68
CA LEU A 204 10.59 -10.97 8.44
C LEU A 204 9.84 -11.04 7.12
N ASP A 205 9.96 -12.16 6.40
CA ASP A 205 9.31 -12.33 5.10
C ASP A 205 7.79 -12.13 5.16
N ILE A 206 7.14 -12.49 6.29
CA ILE A 206 5.70 -12.28 6.50
C ILE A 206 5.32 -10.78 6.48
N ILE A 207 6.20 -9.90 6.97
CA ILE A 207 5.98 -8.45 6.95
C ILE A 207 5.98 -7.94 5.52
N TYR A 208 6.92 -8.39 4.69
CA TYR A 208 7.02 -7.99 3.29
C TYR A 208 5.89 -8.58 2.44
N GLY A 209 5.48 -9.82 2.71
CA GLY A 209 4.51 -10.54 1.89
C GLY A 209 3.05 -10.30 2.25
N MET A 210 2.70 -10.14 3.54
CA MET A 210 1.31 -10.05 4.00
C MET A 210 0.92 -8.65 4.43
N VAL A 211 1.81 -7.95 5.13
CA VAL A 211 1.50 -6.63 5.67
C VAL A 211 1.73 -5.53 4.63
N GLY A 212 2.67 -5.74 3.69
CA GLY A 212 2.99 -4.77 2.65
C GLY A 212 3.64 -3.47 3.19
N SER A 213 4.13 -3.48 4.43
CA SER A 213 4.74 -2.29 5.04
C SER A 213 6.26 -2.26 4.94
N GLY A 214 6.88 -3.39 4.64
CA GLY A 214 8.32 -3.55 4.71
C GLY A 214 8.87 -3.61 6.14
N GLY A 215 10.07 -4.14 6.28
CA GLY A 215 10.77 -4.22 7.55
C GLY A 215 11.45 -2.89 7.92
N ARG A 216 11.77 -2.74 9.21
CA ARG A 216 12.41 -1.55 9.75
C ARG A 216 13.72 -1.21 9.03
N THR A 217 14.61 -2.19 8.81
CA THR A 217 15.91 -1.94 8.17
C THR A 217 15.79 -1.54 6.70
N PHE A 218 14.72 -1.95 6.02
CA PHE A 218 14.43 -1.48 4.67
C PHE A 218 14.24 0.05 4.66
N TRP A 219 13.45 0.58 5.58
CA TRP A 219 13.18 2.01 5.66
C TRP A 219 14.37 2.81 6.19
N GLU A 220 15.14 2.26 7.16
CA GLU A 220 16.37 2.89 7.65
C GLU A 220 17.39 3.09 6.52
N LYS A 221 17.56 2.11 5.61
CA LYS A 221 18.41 2.24 4.43
C LYS A 221 17.97 3.32 3.44
N LEU A 222 16.72 3.75 3.51
CA LEU A 222 16.16 4.83 2.71
C LEU A 222 16.15 6.19 3.44
N GLY A 223 16.77 6.25 4.63
CA GLY A 223 16.92 7.47 5.43
C GLY A 223 15.77 7.72 6.42
N PHE A 224 14.82 6.81 6.55
CA PHE A 224 13.80 6.92 7.59
C PHE A 224 14.43 6.61 8.96
N ARG A 225 13.89 7.24 10.01
CA ARG A 225 14.25 6.95 11.41
C ARG A 225 13.04 6.40 12.16
N ALA A 226 13.26 5.52 13.11
CA ALA A 226 12.22 5.10 14.05
C ALA A 226 11.92 6.27 15.00
N ALA A 227 10.69 6.76 14.99
CA ALA A 227 10.25 7.87 15.82
C ALA A 227 9.65 7.39 17.15
N LYS A 228 8.83 6.34 17.10
CA LYS A 228 8.25 5.70 18.30
C LYS A 228 7.93 4.22 18.01
N GLU A 229 7.84 3.42 19.05
CA GLU A 229 7.26 2.09 18.99
C GLU A 229 5.74 2.19 18.97
N LEU A 230 5.10 1.41 18.10
CA LEU A 230 3.66 1.31 17.94
C LEU A 230 3.13 0.07 18.67
N PRO A 231 1.82 -0.04 18.91
CA PRO A 231 1.21 -1.28 19.35
C PRO A 231 1.65 -2.44 18.46
N PRO A 232 1.83 -3.65 19.00
CA PRO A 232 2.19 -4.82 18.20
C PRO A 232 1.19 -5.05 17.06
N LEU A 233 1.68 -5.60 15.93
CA LEU A 233 0.81 -6.00 14.83
C LEU A 233 -0.23 -7.03 15.32
N PRO A 234 -1.51 -6.85 14.99
CA PRO A 234 -2.58 -7.75 15.39
C PRO A 234 -2.58 -8.99 14.48
N TRP A 235 -1.83 -10.02 14.87
CA TRP A 235 -1.75 -11.26 14.12
C TRP A 235 -3.00 -12.14 14.31
N THR A 236 -3.54 -12.62 13.21
CA THR A 236 -4.64 -13.59 13.24
C THR A 236 -4.17 -14.98 13.63
N THR A 237 -5.10 -15.85 14.07
CA THR A 237 -4.80 -17.25 14.39
C THR A 237 -4.16 -18.01 13.22
N ALA A 238 -4.50 -17.65 11.98
CA ALA A 238 -3.92 -18.26 10.78
C ALA A 238 -2.48 -17.80 10.49
N GLU A 239 -2.12 -16.59 10.90
CA GLU A 239 -0.81 -15.98 10.66
C GLU A 239 0.22 -16.32 11.75
N LEU A 240 -0.25 -16.53 12.99
CA LEU A 240 0.63 -16.81 14.13
C LEU A 240 1.60 -17.98 13.92
N PRO A 241 1.23 -19.14 13.31
CA PRO A 241 2.17 -20.21 13.05
C PRO A 241 3.31 -19.79 12.12
N VAL A 242 3.01 -18.98 11.08
CA VAL A 242 4.02 -18.48 10.13
C VAL A 242 4.95 -17.51 10.82
N LEU A 243 4.41 -16.57 11.61
CA LEU A 243 5.20 -15.62 12.39
C LEU A 243 6.11 -16.37 13.38
N SER A 244 5.58 -17.35 14.12
CA SER A 244 6.32 -18.15 15.09
C SER A 244 7.47 -18.91 14.44
N PHE A 245 7.22 -19.54 13.28
CA PHE A 245 8.27 -20.23 12.53
C PHE A 245 9.38 -19.27 12.08
N GLN A 246 9.03 -18.11 11.54
CA GLN A 246 10.02 -17.11 11.08
C GLN A 246 10.77 -16.49 12.25
N ALA A 247 10.10 -16.18 13.35
CA ALA A 247 10.71 -15.68 14.58
C ALA A 247 11.76 -16.68 15.11
N SER A 248 11.40 -17.96 15.18
CA SER A 248 12.31 -19.03 15.59
C SER A 248 13.54 -19.12 14.68
N LYS A 249 13.34 -19.06 13.36
CA LYS A 249 14.43 -19.06 12.38
C LYS A 249 15.35 -17.84 12.54
N ALA A 250 14.78 -16.68 12.87
CA ALA A 250 15.50 -15.45 13.14
C ALA A 250 16.08 -15.38 14.57
N ARG A 251 15.87 -16.41 15.40
CA ARG A 251 16.30 -16.49 16.81
C ARG A 251 15.74 -15.36 17.68
N MET A 252 14.51 -14.95 17.44
CA MET A 252 13.80 -13.92 18.23
C MET A 252 12.54 -14.49 18.88
N GLY A 253 12.10 -13.87 19.97
CA GLY A 253 10.84 -14.20 20.62
C GLY A 253 9.63 -13.73 19.82
N LEU A 254 8.46 -14.34 20.03
CA LEU A 254 7.23 -14.00 19.32
C LEU A 254 6.81 -12.54 19.56
N ASN A 255 6.94 -12.04 20.79
CA ASN A 255 6.64 -10.65 21.12
C ASN A 255 7.59 -9.67 20.40
N GLU A 256 8.85 -10.05 20.25
CA GLU A 256 9.82 -9.26 19.48
C GLU A 256 9.49 -9.27 17.98
N ALA A 257 9.10 -10.41 17.45
CA ALA A 257 8.69 -10.57 16.05
C ALA A 257 7.45 -9.74 15.70
N ALA A 258 6.56 -9.51 16.69
CA ALA A 258 5.33 -8.72 16.52
C ALA A 258 5.54 -7.21 16.69
N ARG A 259 6.75 -6.72 17.06
CA ARG A 259 7.00 -5.29 17.26
C ARG A 259 6.82 -4.49 15.99
N GLN A 260 6.34 -3.28 16.17
CA GLN A 260 6.13 -2.32 15.08
C GLN A 260 6.64 -0.93 15.48
N TRP A 261 7.14 -0.18 14.51
CA TRP A 261 7.65 1.18 14.70
C TRP A 261 7.01 2.16 13.72
N LEU A 262 6.74 3.36 14.20
CA LEU A 262 6.53 4.50 13.31
C LEU A 262 7.88 4.91 12.74
N MET A 263 8.05 4.73 11.43
CA MET A 263 9.19 5.23 10.68
C MET A 263 8.83 6.56 10.04
N VAL A 264 9.71 7.54 10.16
CA VAL A 264 9.51 8.89 9.60
C VAL A 264 10.72 9.34 8.80
N LEU A 265 10.47 10.09 7.74
CA LEU A 265 11.46 10.80 6.94
C LEU A 265 11.01 12.25 6.80
N ASP A 266 11.75 13.19 7.38
CA ASP A 266 11.58 14.63 7.14
C ASP A 266 12.23 14.97 5.78
N LEU A 267 11.51 15.74 4.90
CA LEU A 267 11.83 15.92 3.49
C LEU A 267 12.61 17.22 3.18
#